data_7dc83455ad6ac2df0b04c8a31724a9d1
#
_entry.id   7dc83455ad6ac2df0b04c8a31724a9d1
#
_cell.length_a   1.000
_cell.length_b   1.000
_cell.length_c   1.000
_cell.angle_alpha   90.00
_cell.angle_beta   90.00
_cell.angle_gamma   90.00
#
_symmetry.space_group_name_H-M   'P 1'
#
loop_
_entity.id
_entity.type
_entity.pdbx_description
1 polymer ?
#
loop_
_entity_poly.entity_id
_entity_poly.type
_entity_poly.pdbx_seq_one_letter_code
_entity_poly.pdbx_strand_id
1 'polypeptide(L)'
;MRVYLLLMLVAAAVTFLTTPFARWVAMRTSAISAVRARDVHSVPTPRLGGLAMLIGIVVPMLLASQMPFLSGVFDDPQVWGIVGGAAIVCALGWADDKWDLDWVTKLAGQVLAAGFMALQGVQLITMPIAGVTITSSRMSLLVTVLIIVIAMNAVNFVDGLDGLAAGIVAIGGTAFFLYTYGLTQQVSADDYATLPSVILAVMVGVCIGFLPHNFHPAHIFMGDAGSMLIGLVMAGAAISVTGNIPPGVMTGAQALPAFIPLLLPVAVLMLPLLDMGLAVIRRLAAGKSPMAPDRMHLHHRMLALGHSHRRAVVILYVWTAVFAFSAAALVRWDWEIVLLWTGVFVVLALLATLGPLRHRGRFLDDDVAALSGQTPKVPAAVGAAASAGVGLEAKVPVQVVVPQTVASQGTAHHSVVSKTKETIE
;
A
#
# COMPACT_ATOMS: atom_id res chain seq x y z
N MET A 1 23.95 -12.21 -8.11
CA MET A 1 23.04 -12.59 -6.99
C MET A 1 23.55 -12.17 -5.62
N ARG A 2 24.81 -12.50 -5.21
CA ARG A 2 25.33 -12.20 -3.86
C ARG A 2 25.28 -10.72 -3.49
N VAL A 3 25.63 -9.82 -4.41
CA VAL A 3 25.61 -8.35 -4.17
C VAL A 3 24.18 -7.85 -3.94
N TYR A 4 23.21 -8.28 -4.71
CA TYR A 4 21.81 -7.90 -4.53
C TYR A 4 21.24 -8.38 -3.18
N LEU A 5 21.58 -9.63 -2.79
CA LEU A 5 21.19 -10.16 -1.47
C LEU A 5 21.86 -9.36 -0.32
N LEU A 6 23.10 -8.94 -0.50
CA LEU A 6 23.77 -8.07 0.46
C LEU A 6 23.05 -6.72 0.58
N LEU A 7 22.72 -6.07 -0.56
CA LEU A 7 21.98 -4.81 -0.55
C LEU A 7 20.60 -4.95 0.07
N MET A 8 19.89 -6.04 -0.23
CA MET A 8 18.59 -6.36 0.40
C MET A 8 18.72 -6.52 1.92
N LEU A 9 19.76 -7.22 2.38
CA LEU A 9 20.03 -7.41 3.81
C LEU A 9 20.38 -6.10 4.50
N VAL A 10 21.27 -5.29 3.88
CA VAL A 10 21.64 -3.97 4.39
C VAL A 10 20.41 -3.05 4.48
N ALA A 11 19.59 -3.01 3.42
CA ALA A 11 18.34 -2.24 3.40
C ALA A 11 17.39 -2.67 4.51
N ALA A 12 17.22 -3.99 4.71
CA ALA A 12 16.37 -4.54 5.77
C ALA A 12 16.93 -4.18 7.16
N ALA A 13 18.21 -4.35 7.38
CA ALA A 13 18.85 -4.04 8.66
C ALA A 13 18.77 -2.53 8.98
N VAL A 14 19.10 -1.66 8.01
CA VAL A 14 19.03 -0.21 8.19
C VAL A 14 17.59 0.23 8.49
N THR A 15 16.61 -0.25 7.72
CA THR A 15 15.19 0.10 7.95
C THR A 15 14.72 -0.40 9.32
N PHE A 16 15.04 -1.66 9.66
CA PHE A 16 14.68 -2.22 10.97
C PHE A 16 15.24 -1.41 12.13
N LEU A 17 16.53 -1.04 12.06
CA LEU A 17 17.21 -0.30 13.12
C LEU A 17 16.79 1.17 13.19
N THR A 18 16.44 1.80 12.07
CA THR A 18 16.02 3.22 12.04
C THR A 18 14.53 3.41 12.34
N THR A 19 13.70 2.37 12.23
CA THR A 19 12.25 2.46 12.51
C THR A 19 11.95 2.88 13.97
N PRO A 20 12.60 2.38 15.03
CA PRO A 20 12.41 2.88 16.40
C PRO A 20 12.77 4.36 16.54
N PHE A 21 13.82 4.83 15.83
CA PHE A 21 14.18 6.24 15.80
C PHE A 21 13.09 7.08 15.10
N ALA A 22 12.59 6.65 13.94
CA ALA A 22 11.49 7.32 13.25
C ALA A 22 10.23 7.40 14.15
N ARG A 23 9.92 6.34 14.89
CA ARG A 23 8.85 6.32 15.90
C ARG A 23 9.07 7.37 17.00
N TRP A 24 10.28 7.48 17.51
CA TRP A 24 10.62 8.48 18.51
C TRP A 24 10.48 9.91 17.98
N VAL A 25 10.92 10.18 16.73
CA VAL A 25 10.74 11.46 16.05
C VAL A 25 9.26 11.77 15.89
N ALA A 26 8.45 10.81 15.42
CA ALA A 26 7.02 10.97 15.24
C ALA A 26 6.29 11.37 16.53
N MET A 27 6.67 10.74 17.65
CA MET A 27 6.13 11.10 18.98
C MET A 27 6.55 12.51 19.42
N ARG A 28 7.78 12.95 19.09
CA ARG A 28 8.26 14.28 19.40
C ARG A 28 7.65 15.39 18.55
N THR A 29 7.35 15.10 17.30
CA THR A 29 6.78 16.05 16.32
C THR A 29 5.26 16.06 16.30
N SER A 30 4.62 15.26 17.16
CA SER A 30 3.15 15.08 17.19
C SER A 30 2.57 14.59 15.85
N ALA A 31 3.37 13.89 15.04
CA ALA A 31 2.91 13.20 13.84
C ALA A 31 2.22 11.87 14.25
N ILE A 32 1.10 12.01 14.99
CA ILE A 32 0.31 10.91 15.53
C ILE A 32 -1.07 10.98 14.92
N SER A 33 -1.53 9.86 14.37
CA SER A 33 -2.90 9.77 13.85
C SER A 33 -3.91 9.91 14.98
N ALA A 34 -4.76 10.93 14.90
CA ALA A 34 -5.99 10.95 15.69
C ALA A 34 -6.87 9.78 15.23
N VAL A 35 -7.39 8.99 16.18
CA VAL A 35 -8.32 7.90 15.87
C VAL A 35 -9.59 8.49 15.29
N ARG A 36 -9.80 8.30 13.98
CA ARG A 36 -11.03 8.74 13.29
C ARG A 36 -12.06 7.60 13.35
N ALA A 37 -13.37 7.93 13.36
CA ALA A 37 -14.48 6.95 13.38
C ALA A 37 -14.45 5.93 12.21
N ARG A 38 -13.61 6.14 11.21
CA ARG A 38 -13.39 5.25 10.06
C ARG A 38 -12.18 4.32 10.22
N ASP A 39 -11.32 4.54 11.22
CA ASP A 39 -10.08 3.80 11.40
C ASP A 39 -10.38 2.47 12.10
N VAL A 40 -9.68 1.42 11.69
CA VAL A 40 -9.78 0.09 12.28
C VAL A 40 -9.02 0.03 13.63
N HIS A 41 -8.19 1.04 13.90
CA HIS A 41 -7.33 1.12 15.08
C HIS A 41 -8.00 1.89 16.21
N SER A 42 -7.91 1.36 17.43
CA SER A 42 -8.41 1.99 18.66
C SER A 42 -7.33 2.77 19.42
N VAL A 43 -6.06 2.65 19.03
CA VAL A 43 -4.91 3.27 19.70
C VAL A 43 -4.23 4.25 18.75
N PRO A 44 -3.93 5.50 19.18
CA PRO A 44 -3.17 6.45 18.39
C PRO A 44 -1.79 5.90 18.05
N THR A 45 -1.49 5.71 16.77
CA THR A 45 -0.23 5.12 16.29
C THR A 45 0.57 6.15 15.51
N PRO A 46 1.91 6.30 15.76
CA PRO A 46 2.76 7.23 15.04
C PRO A 46 2.81 6.93 13.54
N ARG A 47 2.86 7.99 12.70
CA ARG A 47 2.88 7.91 11.22
C ARG A 47 4.14 8.56 10.66
N LEU A 48 5.29 7.93 10.79
CA LEU A 48 6.54 8.43 10.20
C LEU A 48 7.45 7.28 9.75
N GLY A 49 6.87 6.10 9.51
CA GLY A 49 7.62 4.94 9.03
C GLY A 49 8.32 5.18 7.69
N GLY A 50 7.74 6.04 6.84
CA GLY A 50 8.33 6.44 5.57
C GLY A 50 9.73 7.06 5.70
N LEU A 51 10.03 7.77 6.79
CA LEU A 51 11.39 8.28 7.05
C LEU A 51 12.41 7.15 7.23
N ALA A 52 12.07 6.11 7.99
CA ALA A 52 12.95 4.95 8.16
C ALA A 52 13.13 4.19 6.84
N MET A 53 12.06 4.08 6.04
CA MET A 53 12.10 3.47 4.71
C MET A 53 12.97 4.27 3.75
N LEU A 54 12.89 5.61 3.75
CA LEU A 54 13.76 6.46 2.95
C LEU A 54 15.25 6.27 3.32
N ILE A 55 15.57 6.28 4.61
CA ILE A 55 16.94 6.01 5.09
C ILE A 55 17.38 4.60 4.63
N GLY A 56 16.47 3.62 4.73
CA GLY A 56 16.67 2.26 4.25
C GLY A 56 16.88 2.14 2.73
N ILE A 57 16.47 3.12 1.93
CA ILE A 57 16.79 3.21 0.50
C ILE A 57 18.13 3.92 0.31
N VAL A 58 18.29 5.11 0.89
CA VAL A 58 19.45 5.98 0.64
C VAL A 58 20.76 5.32 1.06
N VAL A 59 20.81 4.72 2.25
CA VAL A 59 22.06 4.14 2.78
C VAL A 59 22.59 2.99 1.88
N PRO A 60 21.80 1.95 1.52
CA PRO A 60 22.31 0.90 0.64
C PRO A 60 22.57 1.40 -0.79
N MET A 61 21.86 2.42 -1.28
CA MET A 61 22.17 3.03 -2.60
C MET A 61 23.52 3.75 -2.58
N LEU A 62 23.83 4.52 -1.51
CA LEU A 62 25.15 5.13 -1.32
C LEU A 62 26.25 4.08 -1.15
N LEU A 63 25.97 2.98 -0.45
CA LEU A 63 26.93 1.88 -0.34
C LEU A 63 27.15 1.21 -1.71
N ALA A 64 26.09 0.96 -2.45
CA ALA A 64 26.14 0.35 -3.78
C ALA A 64 26.94 1.21 -4.80
N SER A 65 26.84 2.55 -4.70
CA SER A 65 27.60 3.46 -5.57
C SER A 65 29.13 3.36 -5.38
N GLN A 66 29.59 2.84 -4.24
CA GLN A 66 31.00 2.62 -3.97
C GLN A 66 31.49 1.22 -4.41
N MET A 67 30.58 0.36 -4.89
CA MET A 67 30.93 -0.99 -5.30
C MET A 67 31.37 -1.01 -6.78
N PRO A 68 32.60 -1.47 -7.11
CA PRO A 68 33.07 -1.49 -8.51
C PRO A 68 32.15 -2.28 -9.46
N PHE A 69 31.51 -3.33 -8.96
CA PHE A 69 30.56 -4.15 -9.72
C PHE A 69 29.29 -3.38 -10.16
N LEU A 70 28.92 -2.33 -9.45
CA LEU A 70 27.71 -1.54 -9.68
C LEU A 70 28.03 -0.14 -10.24
N SER A 71 29.29 0.23 -10.44
CA SER A 71 29.70 1.58 -10.84
C SER A 71 28.95 2.05 -12.08
N GLY A 72 28.85 1.23 -13.13
CA GLY A 72 28.13 1.57 -14.37
C GLY A 72 26.64 1.84 -14.18
N VAL A 73 26.00 1.27 -13.15
CA VAL A 73 24.60 1.56 -12.81
C VAL A 73 24.47 2.97 -12.26
N PHE A 74 25.46 3.45 -11.49
CA PHE A 74 25.42 4.76 -10.82
C PHE A 74 25.91 5.93 -11.67
N ASP A 75 26.46 5.65 -12.85
CA ASP A 75 26.76 6.65 -13.88
C ASP A 75 25.47 7.14 -14.56
N ASP A 76 24.37 6.38 -14.47
CA ASP A 76 23.07 6.77 -15.02
C ASP A 76 22.33 7.72 -14.05
N PRO A 77 21.94 8.93 -14.49
CA PRO A 77 21.20 9.89 -13.68
C PRO A 77 19.84 9.36 -13.20
N GLN A 78 19.28 8.32 -13.83
CA GLN A 78 18.02 7.69 -13.41
C GLN A 78 18.05 7.22 -11.95
N VAL A 79 19.20 6.70 -11.49
CA VAL A 79 19.39 6.27 -10.09
C VAL A 79 19.05 7.39 -9.13
N TRP A 80 19.69 8.54 -9.35
CA TRP A 80 19.54 9.73 -8.49
C TRP A 80 18.17 10.40 -8.68
N GLY A 81 17.58 10.23 -9.88
CA GLY A 81 16.20 10.62 -10.15
C GLY A 81 15.21 9.88 -9.25
N ILE A 82 15.37 8.56 -9.09
CA ILE A 82 14.50 7.74 -8.25
C ILE A 82 14.73 8.05 -6.76
N VAL A 83 15.98 8.15 -6.32
CA VAL A 83 16.32 8.48 -4.92
C VAL A 83 15.84 9.89 -4.56
N GLY A 84 16.05 10.87 -5.44
CA GLY A 84 15.59 12.25 -5.24
C GLY A 84 14.05 12.35 -5.24
N GLY A 85 13.38 11.68 -6.19
CA GLY A 85 11.92 11.60 -6.21
C GLY A 85 11.36 10.95 -4.93
N ALA A 86 12.01 9.90 -4.43
CA ALA A 86 11.67 9.26 -3.17
C ALA A 86 11.82 10.22 -1.97
N ALA A 87 12.87 11.04 -1.95
CA ALA A 87 13.08 12.05 -0.91
C ALA A 87 12.00 13.15 -0.96
N ILE A 88 11.67 13.66 -2.17
CA ILE A 88 10.63 14.67 -2.37
C ILE A 88 9.27 14.14 -1.89
N VAL A 89 8.89 12.94 -2.32
CA VAL A 89 7.58 12.37 -1.94
C VAL A 89 7.51 12.00 -0.46
N CYS A 90 8.62 11.58 0.15
CA CYS A 90 8.69 11.34 1.58
C CYS A 90 8.48 12.63 2.38
N ALA A 91 9.11 13.74 1.95
CA ALA A 91 8.91 15.05 2.56
C ALA A 91 7.46 15.54 2.40
N LEU A 92 6.86 15.35 1.21
CA LEU A 92 5.45 15.65 0.94
C LEU A 92 4.52 14.85 1.85
N GLY A 93 4.73 13.53 1.96
CA GLY A 93 3.91 12.66 2.78
C GLY A 93 4.06 12.96 4.28
N TRP A 94 5.26 13.32 4.73
CA TRP A 94 5.44 13.82 6.09
C TRP A 94 4.67 15.12 6.35
N ALA A 95 4.67 16.04 5.38
CA ALA A 95 3.90 17.25 5.46
C ALA A 95 2.39 16.98 5.51
N ASP A 96 1.91 16.03 4.70
CA ASP A 96 0.53 15.58 4.69
C ASP A 96 0.12 14.91 6.01
N ASP A 97 0.92 13.98 6.52
CA ASP A 97 0.69 13.31 7.81
C ASP A 97 0.64 14.29 9.00
N LYS A 98 1.29 15.46 8.89
CA LYS A 98 1.35 16.47 9.94
C LYS A 98 0.28 17.56 9.81
N TRP A 99 0.01 18.04 8.60
CA TRP A 99 -0.83 19.20 8.35
C TRP A 99 -2.16 18.89 7.64
N ASP A 100 -2.41 17.62 7.27
CA ASP A 100 -3.63 17.15 6.55
C ASP A 100 -3.86 18.01 5.28
N LEU A 101 -2.90 17.91 4.33
CA LEU A 101 -2.89 18.72 3.11
C LEU A 101 -4.16 18.47 2.28
N ASP A 102 -4.60 19.50 1.58
CA ASP A 102 -5.67 19.35 0.61
C ASP A 102 -5.22 18.47 -0.57
N TRP A 103 -6.18 17.84 -1.24
CA TRP A 103 -5.90 16.89 -2.31
C TRP A 103 -5.17 17.52 -3.52
N VAL A 104 -5.36 18.84 -3.78
CA VAL A 104 -4.69 19.55 -4.89
C VAL A 104 -3.21 19.73 -4.57
N THR A 105 -2.88 20.18 -3.36
CA THR A 105 -1.50 20.34 -2.89
C THR A 105 -0.77 19.03 -2.88
N LYS A 106 -1.42 17.96 -2.39
CA LYS A 106 -0.87 16.61 -2.41
C LYS A 106 -0.60 16.11 -3.83
N LEU A 107 -1.55 16.28 -4.74
CA LEU A 107 -1.38 15.91 -6.16
C LEU A 107 -0.26 16.72 -6.82
N ALA A 108 -0.19 18.03 -6.59
CA ALA A 108 0.86 18.88 -7.13
C ALA A 108 2.26 18.42 -6.68
N GLY A 109 2.42 18.07 -5.40
CA GLY A 109 3.67 17.53 -4.88
C GLY A 109 4.02 16.15 -5.47
N GLN A 110 3.03 15.28 -5.70
CA GLN A 110 3.24 14.00 -6.39
C GLN A 110 3.69 14.21 -7.84
N VAL A 111 3.07 15.14 -8.57
CA VAL A 111 3.45 15.50 -9.95
C VAL A 111 4.87 16.08 -9.98
N LEU A 112 5.24 16.90 -8.99
CA LEU A 112 6.60 17.44 -8.87
C LEU A 112 7.63 16.34 -8.66
N ALA A 113 7.40 15.40 -7.74
CA ALA A 113 8.30 14.29 -7.49
C ALA A 113 8.43 13.36 -8.71
N ALA A 114 7.31 13.02 -9.35
CA ALA A 114 7.27 12.21 -10.55
C ALA A 114 7.94 12.92 -11.75
N GLY A 115 7.70 14.23 -11.89
CA GLY A 115 8.33 15.08 -12.91
C GLY A 115 9.84 15.17 -12.73
N PHE A 116 10.31 15.38 -11.49
CA PHE A 116 11.73 15.36 -11.17
C PHE A 116 12.38 14.04 -11.61
N MET A 117 11.78 12.91 -11.26
CA MET A 117 12.27 11.58 -11.62
C MET A 117 12.29 11.39 -13.15
N ALA A 118 11.23 11.83 -13.84
CA ALA A 118 11.13 11.74 -15.29
C ALA A 118 12.15 12.62 -16.01
N LEU A 119 12.44 13.83 -15.50
CA LEU A 119 13.46 14.72 -16.05
C LEU A 119 14.89 14.18 -15.88
N GLN A 120 15.12 13.31 -14.91
CA GLN A 120 16.39 12.60 -14.74
C GLN A 120 16.50 11.34 -15.62
N GLY A 121 15.59 11.15 -16.58
CA GLY A 121 15.66 10.09 -17.58
C GLY A 121 14.81 8.84 -17.27
N VAL A 122 14.12 8.77 -16.13
CA VAL A 122 13.17 7.69 -15.86
C VAL A 122 11.90 7.95 -16.66
N GLN A 123 11.93 7.61 -17.95
CA GLN A 123 10.84 7.86 -18.89
C GLN A 123 10.41 6.60 -19.64
N LEU A 124 9.12 6.48 -19.87
CA LEU A 124 8.56 5.45 -20.73
C LEU A 124 8.73 5.87 -22.19
N ILE A 125 9.82 5.41 -22.84
CA ILE A 125 10.16 5.79 -24.22
C ILE A 125 9.36 4.97 -25.23
N THR A 126 9.13 3.68 -24.92
CA THR A 126 8.41 2.75 -25.79
C THR A 126 7.17 2.21 -25.05
N MET A 127 6.04 2.21 -25.73
CA MET A 127 4.84 1.55 -25.26
C MET A 127 4.53 0.38 -26.18
N PRO A 128 4.64 -0.88 -25.73
CA PRO A 128 4.46 -2.06 -26.58
C PRO A 128 2.97 -2.36 -26.85
N ILE A 129 2.11 -1.34 -26.96
CA ILE A 129 0.69 -1.49 -27.31
C ILE A 129 0.56 -1.29 -28.81
N ALA A 130 0.30 -2.38 -29.55
CA ALA A 130 0.10 -2.39 -31.01
C ALA A 130 1.26 -1.79 -31.81
N GLY A 131 2.49 -1.88 -31.33
CA GLY A 131 3.68 -1.34 -32.02
C GLY A 131 3.80 0.18 -31.97
N VAL A 132 3.01 0.85 -31.12
CA VAL A 132 3.10 2.30 -30.95
C VAL A 132 4.31 2.65 -30.13
N THR A 133 5.32 3.24 -30.76
CA THR A 133 6.38 3.96 -30.05
C THR A 133 5.88 5.34 -29.67
N ILE A 134 6.09 5.75 -28.42
CA ILE A 134 5.84 7.14 -28.01
C ILE A 134 6.91 7.99 -28.70
N THR A 135 6.56 8.62 -29.80
CA THR A 135 7.50 9.42 -30.62
C THR A 135 7.75 10.83 -30.08
N SER A 136 6.88 11.33 -29.18
CA SER A 136 6.99 12.68 -28.61
C SER A 136 7.54 12.62 -27.19
N SER A 137 8.65 13.29 -26.94
CA SER A 137 9.24 13.45 -25.59
C SER A 137 8.25 14.06 -24.57
N ARG A 138 7.36 14.96 -25.01
CA ARG A 138 6.32 15.55 -24.14
C ARG A 138 5.27 14.54 -23.73
N MET A 139 4.84 13.67 -24.64
CA MET A 139 3.86 12.62 -24.35
C MET A 139 4.48 11.56 -23.43
N SER A 140 5.72 11.17 -23.66
CA SER A 140 6.49 10.28 -22.79
C SER A 140 6.54 10.82 -21.36
N LEU A 141 6.89 12.09 -21.19
CA LEU A 141 6.93 12.76 -19.89
C LEU A 141 5.55 12.72 -19.20
N LEU A 142 4.51 13.11 -19.93
CA LEU A 142 3.13 13.15 -19.38
C LEU A 142 2.65 11.77 -18.94
N VAL A 143 2.83 10.75 -19.79
CA VAL A 143 2.42 9.36 -19.49
C VAL A 143 3.24 8.80 -18.32
N THR A 144 4.53 9.07 -18.29
CA THR A 144 5.42 8.68 -17.18
C THR A 144 4.95 9.26 -15.85
N VAL A 145 4.74 10.57 -15.79
CA VAL A 145 4.24 11.25 -14.57
C VAL A 145 2.89 10.68 -14.16
N LEU A 146 1.99 10.46 -15.10
CA LEU A 146 0.66 9.89 -14.82
C LEU A 146 0.75 8.49 -14.21
N ILE A 147 1.58 7.60 -14.77
CA ILE A 147 1.78 6.24 -14.28
C ILE A 147 2.34 6.27 -12.85
N ILE A 148 3.34 7.11 -12.58
CA ILE A 148 3.96 7.22 -11.25
C ILE A 148 2.92 7.73 -10.24
N VAL A 149 2.16 8.77 -10.58
CA VAL A 149 1.10 9.31 -9.71
C VAL A 149 0.02 8.26 -9.43
N ILE A 150 -0.41 7.52 -10.44
CA ILE A 150 -1.37 6.40 -10.27
C ILE A 150 -0.80 5.35 -9.31
N ALA A 151 0.45 4.92 -9.49
CA ALA A 151 1.07 3.92 -8.64
C ALA A 151 1.22 4.39 -7.18
N MET A 152 1.65 5.64 -6.96
CA MET A 152 1.71 6.23 -5.62
C MET A 152 0.36 6.20 -4.92
N ASN A 153 -0.70 6.63 -5.61
CA ASN A 153 -2.04 6.66 -5.03
C ASN A 153 -2.61 5.25 -4.85
N ALA A 154 -2.36 4.31 -5.78
CA ALA A 154 -2.81 2.94 -5.66
C ALA A 154 -2.24 2.26 -4.40
N VAL A 155 -0.93 2.41 -4.14
CA VAL A 155 -0.30 1.87 -2.94
C VAL A 155 -0.79 2.59 -1.68
N ASN A 156 -0.98 3.91 -1.73
CA ASN A 156 -1.51 4.67 -0.61
C ASN A 156 -2.94 4.22 -0.23
N PHE A 157 -3.79 3.89 -1.21
CA PHE A 157 -5.15 3.37 -0.94
C PHE A 157 -5.15 1.99 -0.25
N VAL A 158 -4.17 1.15 -0.53
CA VAL A 158 -4.06 -0.19 0.08
C VAL A 158 -3.49 -0.14 1.49
N ASP A 159 -2.79 0.95 1.87
CA ASP A 159 -2.21 1.11 3.21
C ASP A 159 -3.27 1.38 4.29
N GLY A 160 -4.27 0.51 4.36
CA GLY A 160 -5.39 0.60 5.32
C GLY A 160 -5.38 -0.46 6.43
N LEU A 161 -4.49 -1.46 6.35
CA LEU A 161 -4.31 -2.49 7.38
C LEU A 161 -2.84 -2.66 7.72
N ASP A 162 -2.56 -2.97 9.00
CA ASP A 162 -1.22 -3.25 9.52
C ASP A 162 -0.46 -4.27 8.66
N GLY A 163 0.68 -3.87 8.15
CA GLY A 163 1.57 -4.70 7.33
C GLY A 163 1.13 -4.90 5.88
N LEU A 164 -0.08 -4.46 5.48
CA LEU A 164 -0.63 -4.81 4.18
C LEU A 164 0.19 -4.26 3.02
N ALA A 165 0.41 -2.95 2.95
CA ALA A 165 1.11 -2.32 1.83
C ALA A 165 2.57 -2.77 1.75
N ALA A 166 3.29 -2.78 2.89
CA ALA A 166 4.68 -3.24 2.95
C ALA A 166 4.82 -4.70 2.48
N GLY A 167 3.90 -5.59 2.89
CA GLY A 167 3.96 -6.99 2.51
C GLY A 167 3.59 -7.24 1.04
N ILE A 168 2.58 -6.55 0.50
CA ILE A 168 2.24 -6.61 -0.93
C ILE A 168 3.45 -6.19 -1.77
N VAL A 169 4.10 -5.08 -1.42
CA VAL A 169 5.26 -4.58 -2.14
C VAL A 169 6.49 -5.49 -1.95
N ALA A 170 6.69 -6.08 -0.76
CA ALA A 170 7.76 -7.06 -0.56
C ALA A 170 7.58 -8.30 -1.45
N ILE A 171 6.36 -8.86 -1.50
CA ILE A 171 6.05 -10.06 -2.30
C ILE A 171 6.14 -9.73 -3.79
N GLY A 172 5.46 -8.69 -4.24
CA GLY A 172 5.45 -8.28 -5.63
C GLY A 172 6.82 -7.81 -6.11
N GLY A 173 7.53 -7.03 -5.29
CA GLY A 173 8.91 -6.60 -5.55
C GLY A 173 9.87 -7.78 -5.66
N THR A 174 9.69 -8.86 -4.87
CA THR A 174 10.49 -10.08 -4.98
C THR A 174 10.25 -10.77 -6.32
N ALA A 175 9.00 -10.93 -6.74
CA ALA A 175 8.69 -11.50 -8.05
C ALA A 175 9.28 -10.66 -9.19
N PHE A 176 9.21 -9.35 -9.07
CA PHE A 176 9.75 -8.42 -10.05
C PHE A 176 11.30 -8.42 -10.06
N PHE A 177 11.93 -8.49 -8.89
CA PHE A 177 13.38 -8.67 -8.78
C PHE A 177 13.85 -9.95 -9.46
N LEU A 178 13.19 -11.07 -9.21
CA LEU A 178 13.54 -12.36 -9.84
C LEU A 178 13.41 -12.30 -11.36
N TYR A 179 12.39 -11.60 -11.86
CA TYR A 179 12.22 -11.35 -13.28
C TYR A 179 13.37 -10.52 -13.87
N THR A 180 13.65 -9.34 -13.28
CA THR A 180 14.70 -8.43 -13.80
C THR A 180 16.08 -9.07 -13.73
N TYR A 181 16.37 -9.77 -12.66
CA TYR A 181 17.60 -10.52 -12.49
C TYR A 181 17.72 -11.65 -13.53
N GLY A 182 16.64 -12.39 -13.79
CA GLY A 182 16.61 -13.45 -14.81
C GLY A 182 16.78 -12.89 -16.23
N LEU A 183 16.18 -11.74 -16.53
CA LEU A 183 16.29 -11.05 -17.81
C LEU A 183 17.75 -10.63 -18.07
N THR A 184 18.42 -10.07 -17.08
CA THR A 184 19.83 -9.64 -17.18
C THR A 184 20.74 -10.81 -17.54
N GLN A 185 20.53 -12.00 -16.96
CA GLN A 185 21.34 -13.18 -17.26
C GLN A 185 21.15 -13.69 -18.69
N GLN A 186 20.03 -13.38 -19.35
CA GLN A 186 19.75 -13.83 -20.72
C GLN A 186 20.27 -12.86 -21.78
N VAL A 187 20.30 -11.55 -21.47
CA VAL A 187 20.60 -10.50 -22.46
C VAL A 187 22.10 -10.13 -22.48
N SER A 188 22.79 -10.19 -21.35
CA SER A 188 24.19 -9.74 -21.23
C SER A 188 24.97 -10.72 -20.36
N ALA A 189 25.78 -11.57 -21.02
CA ALA A 189 26.66 -12.52 -20.30
C ALA A 189 27.73 -11.82 -19.46
N ASP A 190 28.09 -10.58 -19.78
CA ASP A 190 29.19 -9.83 -19.16
C ASP A 190 28.71 -8.67 -18.25
N ASP A 191 27.44 -8.24 -18.35
CA ASP A 191 26.91 -7.13 -17.56
C ASP A 191 25.67 -7.56 -16.76
N TYR A 192 25.92 -8.07 -15.56
CA TYR A 192 24.87 -8.57 -14.64
C TYR A 192 24.29 -7.48 -13.73
N ALA A 193 24.69 -6.23 -13.91
CA ALA A 193 24.27 -5.14 -13.06
C ALA A 193 23.24 -4.26 -13.78
N THR A 194 21.97 -4.31 -13.34
CA THR A 194 20.92 -3.44 -13.86
C THR A 194 20.28 -2.61 -12.76
N LEU A 195 19.97 -1.36 -13.10
CA LEU A 195 19.32 -0.42 -12.21
C LEU A 195 18.00 -0.96 -11.59
N PRO A 196 17.08 -1.56 -12.36
CA PRO A 196 15.84 -2.11 -11.77
C PRO A 196 16.11 -3.20 -10.74
N SER A 197 17.09 -4.09 -10.98
CA SER A 197 17.43 -5.16 -10.03
C SER A 197 17.99 -4.62 -8.72
N VAL A 198 18.83 -3.58 -8.77
CA VAL A 198 19.38 -2.90 -7.59
C VAL A 198 18.25 -2.27 -6.77
N ILE A 199 17.40 -1.47 -7.42
CA ILE A 199 16.30 -0.75 -6.76
C ILE A 199 15.31 -1.73 -6.14
N LEU A 200 14.92 -2.78 -6.87
CA LEU A 200 13.98 -3.78 -6.37
C LEU A 200 14.54 -4.58 -5.19
N ALA A 201 15.83 -4.96 -5.25
CA ALA A 201 16.48 -5.62 -4.12
C ALA A 201 16.48 -4.74 -2.86
N VAL A 202 16.85 -3.47 -3.00
CA VAL A 202 16.83 -2.49 -1.90
C VAL A 202 15.41 -2.32 -1.37
N MET A 203 14.42 -2.15 -2.25
CA MET A 203 13.04 -1.93 -1.83
C MET A 203 12.43 -3.14 -1.12
N VAL A 204 12.66 -4.34 -1.61
CA VAL A 204 12.24 -5.58 -0.92
C VAL A 204 12.86 -5.64 0.47
N GLY A 205 14.16 -5.32 0.59
CA GLY A 205 14.83 -5.24 1.87
C GLY A 205 14.19 -4.22 2.81
N VAL A 206 13.90 -3.01 2.33
CA VAL A 206 13.22 -1.95 3.09
C VAL A 206 11.88 -2.43 3.62
N CYS A 207 11.05 -3.03 2.76
CA CYS A 207 9.73 -3.54 3.17
C CYS A 207 9.85 -4.67 4.20
N ILE A 208 10.77 -5.60 4.02
CA ILE A 208 11.04 -6.70 4.97
C ILE A 208 11.53 -6.15 6.31
N GLY A 209 12.43 -5.16 6.31
CA GLY A 209 12.92 -4.52 7.54
C GLY A 209 11.88 -3.70 8.29
N PHE A 210 10.91 -3.12 7.57
CA PHE A 210 9.81 -2.36 8.16
C PHE A 210 8.71 -3.25 8.75
N LEU A 211 8.40 -4.38 8.11
CA LEU A 211 7.31 -5.29 8.46
C LEU A 211 7.25 -5.69 9.93
N PRO A 212 8.36 -6.03 10.64
CA PRO A 212 8.30 -6.41 12.06
C PRO A 212 7.73 -5.32 12.97
N HIS A 213 7.87 -4.05 12.59
CA HIS A 213 7.34 -2.91 13.35
C HIS A 213 5.92 -2.52 12.92
N ASN A 214 5.52 -2.89 11.70
CA ASN A 214 4.24 -2.53 11.10
C ASN A 214 3.24 -3.70 11.07
N PHE A 215 3.66 -4.97 11.29
CA PHE A 215 2.75 -6.11 11.33
C PHE A 215 1.85 -6.05 12.57
N HIS A 216 0.61 -6.54 12.40
CA HIS A 216 -0.44 -6.44 13.43
C HIS A 216 -0.09 -7.14 14.76
N PRO A 217 -0.19 -6.42 15.91
CA PRO A 217 -0.55 -5.03 16.11
C PRO A 217 0.61 -4.08 15.78
N ALA A 218 0.37 -3.10 14.91
CA ALA A 218 1.42 -2.19 14.45
C ALA A 218 1.91 -1.24 15.55
N HIS A 219 3.22 -1.06 15.65
CA HIS A 219 3.86 -0.10 16.56
C HIS A 219 4.10 1.27 15.89
N ILE A 220 4.11 1.29 14.55
CA ILE A 220 4.27 2.47 13.71
C ILE A 220 3.61 2.22 12.35
N PHE A 221 2.95 3.23 11.78
CA PHE A 221 2.48 3.21 10.40
C PHE A 221 3.51 3.82 9.47
N MET A 222 3.53 3.37 8.21
CA MET A 222 4.40 3.98 7.21
C MET A 222 3.96 5.40 6.86
N GLY A 223 2.66 5.70 7.01
CA GLY A 223 2.05 6.98 6.68
C GLY A 223 2.04 7.25 5.18
N ASP A 224 1.54 8.42 4.80
CA ASP A 224 1.55 8.87 3.41
C ASP A 224 2.97 9.02 2.88
N ALA A 225 3.93 9.37 3.77
CA ALA A 225 5.36 9.41 3.46
C ALA A 225 5.88 8.05 2.95
N GLY A 226 5.50 6.93 3.58
CA GLY A 226 6.00 5.61 3.21
C GLY A 226 5.25 4.98 2.05
N SER A 227 3.92 5.05 2.05
CA SER A 227 3.10 4.42 1.02
C SER A 227 3.32 5.04 -0.37
N MET A 228 3.40 6.38 -0.44
CA MET A 228 3.73 7.06 -1.70
C MET A 228 5.18 6.81 -2.14
N LEU A 229 6.13 6.73 -1.19
CA LEU A 229 7.52 6.42 -1.47
C LEU A 229 7.67 5.06 -2.14
N ILE A 230 7.12 3.99 -1.56
CA ILE A 230 7.22 2.65 -2.16
C ILE A 230 6.46 2.54 -3.48
N GLY A 231 5.35 3.27 -3.64
CA GLY A 231 4.62 3.36 -4.91
C GLY A 231 5.45 4.02 -6.02
N LEU A 232 6.13 5.13 -5.71
CA LEU A 232 7.03 5.85 -6.64
C LEU A 232 8.21 4.97 -7.05
N VAL A 233 8.87 4.32 -6.10
CA VAL A 233 10.06 3.47 -6.37
C VAL A 233 9.67 2.25 -7.21
N MET A 234 8.51 1.62 -6.93
CA MET A 234 7.99 0.53 -7.76
C MET A 234 7.71 0.97 -9.20
N ALA A 235 7.06 2.12 -9.36
CA ALA A 235 6.80 2.68 -10.69
C ALA A 235 8.09 3.03 -11.42
N GLY A 236 9.08 3.61 -10.72
CA GLY A 236 10.39 3.91 -11.26
C GLY A 236 11.13 2.67 -11.76
N ALA A 237 11.15 1.60 -10.96
CA ALA A 237 11.72 0.33 -11.37
C ALA A 237 11.01 -0.25 -12.62
N ALA A 238 9.68 -0.16 -12.66
CA ALA A 238 8.86 -0.64 -13.77
C ALA A 238 9.16 0.12 -15.08
N ILE A 239 9.24 1.45 -14.99
CA ILE A 239 9.51 2.31 -16.15
C ILE A 239 10.94 2.10 -16.66
N SER A 240 11.92 1.95 -15.75
CA SER A 240 13.32 1.68 -16.14
C SER A 240 13.50 0.34 -16.86
N VAL A 241 12.69 -0.68 -16.55
CA VAL A 241 12.69 -1.95 -17.32
C VAL A 241 12.05 -1.77 -18.68
N THR A 242 10.86 -1.15 -18.72
CA THR A 242 10.06 -1.04 -19.95
C THR A 242 10.67 -0.07 -20.94
N GLY A 243 11.31 1.00 -20.48
CA GLY A 243 11.95 2.02 -21.33
C GLY A 243 13.16 1.52 -22.11
N ASN A 244 13.78 0.42 -21.69
CA ASN A 244 15.01 -0.12 -22.27
C ASN A 244 14.76 -1.28 -23.26
N ILE A 245 13.51 -1.58 -23.64
CA ILE A 245 13.22 -2.64 -24.60
C ILE A 245 13.38 -2.11 -26.02
N PRO A 246 14.27 -2.74 -26.84
CA PRO A 246 14.45 -2.34 -28.23
C PRO A 246 13.16 -2.55 -29.05
N PRO A 247 12.73 -1.56 -29.87
CA PRO A 247 11.49 -1.66 -30.67
C PRO A 247 11.45 -2.85 -31.63
N GLY A 248 12.60 -3.38 -32.04
CA GLY A 248 12.72 -4.49 -33.01
C GLY A 248 12.35 -5.88 -32.46
N VAL A 249 12.20 -6.03 -31.13
CA VAL A 249 11.87 -7.33 -30.49
C VAL A 249 10.38 -7.64 -30.52
N MET A 250 9.55 -6.72 -31.03
CA MET A 250 8.07 -6.79 -30.91
C MET A 250 7.37 -7.50 -32.06
N THR A 251 8.08 -8.21 -32.95
CA THR A 251 7.47 -8.87 -34.10
C THR A 251 7.46 -10.39 -33.96
N GLY A 252 6.29 -11.03 -34.18
CA GLY A 252 6.13 -12.47 -34.30
C GLY A 252 5.94 -13.24 -32.99
N ALA A 253 6.48 -14.46 -32.91
CA ALA A 253 6.32 -15.38 -31.75
C ALA A 253 6.94 -14.86 -30.44
N GLN A 254 7.69 -13.78 -30.49
CA GLN A 254 8.33 -13.12 -29.33
C GLN A 254 7.48 -11.98 -28.73
N ALA A 255 6.25 -11.78 -29.21
CA ALA A 255 5.39 -10.71 -28.71
C ALA A 255 5.06 -10.87 -27.21
N LEU A 256 4.75 -12.09 -26.77
CA LEU A 256 4.37 -12.33 -25.35
C LEU A 256 5.53 -11.96 -24.38
N PRO A 257 6.77 -12.40 -24.56
CA PRO A 257 7.90 -11.95 -23.75
C PRO A 257 8.10 -10.44 -23.73
N ALA A 258 7.83 -9.74 -24.84
CA ALA A 258 7.95 -8.29 -24.93
C ALA A 258 6.91 -7.53 -24.09
N PHE A 259 5.74 -8.14 -23.80
CA PHE A 259 4.72 -7.55 -22.94
C PHE A 259 4.94 -7.80 -21.44
N ILE A 260 5.78 -8.77 -21.06
CA ILE A 260 5.98 -9.12 -19.64
C ILE A 260 6.50 -7.93 -18.83
N PRO A 261 7.44 -7.09 -19.30
CA PRO A 261 7.90 -5.92 -18.56
C PRO A 261 6.80 -4.91 -18.23
N LEU A 262 5.76 -4.85 -19.05
CA LEU A 262 4.57 -4.03 -18.79
C LEU A 262 3.55 -4.75 -17.90
N LEU A 263 3.35 -6.04 -18.15
CA LEU A 263 2.36 -6.86 -17.44
C LEU A 263 2.77 -7.10 -15.98
N LEU A 264 4.04 -7.32 -15.72
CA LEU A 264 4.52 -7.68 -14.39
C LEU A 264 4.33 -6.56 -13.35
N PRO A 265 4.68 -5.27 -13.60
CA PRO A 265 4.36 -4.19 -12.69
C PRO A 265 2.86 -4.04 -12.41
N VAL A 266 2.03 -4.23 -13.45
CA VAL A 266 0.57 -4.23 -13.30
C VAL A 266 0.12 -5.41 -12.44
N ALA A 267 0.68 -6.61 -12.63
CA ALA A 267 0.37 -7.79 -11.83
C ALA A 267 0.79 -7.63 -10.37
N VAL A 268 1.95 -7.03 -10.12
CA VAL A 268 2.47 -6.71 -8.77
C VAL A 268 1.55 -5.72 -8.06
N LEU A 269 1.11 -4.69 -8.77
CA LEU A 269 0.21 -3.66 -8.25
C LEU A 269 -1.28 -3.98 -8.50
N MET A 270 -1.62 -5.21 -8.92
CA MET A 270 -2.99 -5.59 -9.29
C MET A 270 -3.98 -5.30 -8.17
N LEU A 271 -3.69 -5.71 -6.95
CA LEU A 271 -4.58 -5.47 -5.81
C LEU A 271 -4.73 -3.98 -5.48
N PRO A 272 -3.64 -3.19 -5.35
CA PRO A 272 -3.72 -1.74 -5.22
C PRO A 272 -4.53 -1.06 -6.33
N LEU A 273 -4.26 -1.40 -7.58
CA LEU A 273 -4.95 -0.82 -8.74
C LEU A 273 -6.43 -1.20 -8.79
N LEU A 274 -6.78 -2.44 -8.48
CA LEU A 274 -8.17 -2.89 -8.39
C LEU A 274 -8.92 -2.18 -7.26
N ASP A 275 -8.32 -2.05 -6.08
CA ASP A 275 -8.97 -1.38 -4.96
C ASP A 275 -9.24 0.09 -5.26
N MET A 276 -8.23 0.80 -5.79
CA MET A 276 -8.37 2.18 -6.23
C MET A 276 -9.40 2.32 -7.37
N GLY A 277 -9.29 1.49 -8.41
CA GLY A 277 -10.20 1.54 -9.57
C GLY A 277 -11.66 1.30 -9.19
N LEU A 278 -11.92 0.27 -8.36
CA LEU A 278 -13.27 0.00 -7.84
C LEU A 278 -13.80 1.15 -6.97
N ALA A 279 -12.95 1.80 -6.18
CA ALA A 279 -13.34 2.96 -5.38
C ALA A 279 -13.73 4.13 -6.29
N VAL A 280 -12.93 4.45 -7.31
CA VAL A 280 -13.22 5.51 -8.29
C VAL A 280 -14.52 5.22 -9.05
N ILE A 281 -14.70 4.00 -9.57
CA ILE A 281 -15.92 3.60 -10.31
C ILE A 281 -17.16 3.77 -9.42
N ARG A 282 -17.13 3.30 -8.17
CA ARG A 282 -18.26 3.45 -7.22
C ARG A 282 -18.61 4.90 -6.95
N ARG A 283 -17.60 5.76 -6.78
CA ARG A 283 -17.80 7.20 -6.52
C ARG A 283 -18.44 7.88 -7.71
N LEU A 284 -17.93 7.63 -8.91
CA LEU A 284 -18.48 8.16 -10.16
C LEU A 284 -19.92 7.67 -10.39
N ALA A 285 -20.19 6.37 -10.18
CA ALA A 285 -21.54 5.80 -10.29
C ALA A 285 -22.52 6.41 -9.26
N ALA A 286 -22.03 6.88 -8.12
CA ALA A 286 -22.81 7.57 -7.11
C ALA A 286 -22.89 9.11 -7.32
N GLY A 287 -22.40 9.64 -8.44
CA GLY A 287 -22.36 11.08 -8.74
C GLY A 287 -21.41 11.87 -7.82
N LYS A 288 -20.44 11.20 -7.18
CA LYS A 288 -19.47 11.82 -6.26
C LYS A 288 -18.14 12.08 -6.94
N SER A 289 -17.36 13.03 -6.40
CA SER A 289 -15.99 13.25 -6.84
C SER A 289 -15.14 11.96 -6.67
N PRO A 290 -14.22 11.65 -7.61
CA PRO A 290 -13.26 10.56 -7.45
C PRO A 290 -12.40 10.67 -6.18
N MET A 291 -12.21 11.89 -5.67
CA MET A 291 -11.43 12.19 -4.46
C MET A 291 -12.25 12.12 -3.16
N ALA A 292 -13.58 11.88 -3.24
CA ALA A 292 -14.42 11.79 -2.06
C ALA A 292 -13.99 10.61 -1.15
N PRO A 293 -14.12 10.70 0.18
CA PRO A 293 -13.84 9.58 1.08
C PRO A 293 -14.72 8.35 0.76
N ASP A 294 -14.14 7.15 0.79
CA ASP A 294 -14.84 5.87 0.60
C ASP A 294 -14.47 4.89 1.73
N ARG A 295 -15.44 4.08 2.18
CA ARG A 295 -15.27 3.05 3.20
C ARG A 295 -15.37 1.63 2.64
N MET A 296 -15.44 1.47 1.31
CA MET A 296 -15.71 0.18 0.64
C MET A 296 -14.45 -0.45 0.02
N HIS A 297 -13.26 -0.15 0.58
CA HIS A 297 -12.00 -0.75 0.15
C HIS A 297 -11.97 -2.27 0.36
N LEU A 298 -11.16 -3.00 -0.41
CA LEU A 298 -11.06 -4.46 -0.36
C LEU A 298 -10.79 -4.97 1.05
N HIS A 299 -9.90 -4.33 1.79
CA HIS A 299 -9.58 -4.70 3.16
C HIS A 299 -10.78 -4.57 4.11
N HIS A 300 -11.61 -3.53 3.98
CA HIS A 300 -12.85 -3.40 4.76
C HIS A 300 -13.86 -4.50 4.41
N ARG A 301 -13.94 -4.88 3.12
CA ARG A 301 -14.79 -5.99 2.67
C ARG A 301 -14.35 -7.33 3.26
N MET A 302 -13.03 -7.57 3.35
CA MET A 302 -12.50 -8.78 3.98
C MET A 302 -12.87 -8.88 5.46
N LEU A 303 -12.78 -7.75 6.19
CA LEU A 303 -13.23 -7.69 7.59
C LEU A 303 -14.75 -7.88 7.72
N ALA A 304 -15.55 -7.29 6.82
CA ALA A 304 -16.99 -7.46 6.78
C ALA A 304 -17.43 -8.90 6.44
N LEU A 305 -16.60 -9.67 5.73
CA LEU A 305 -16.79 -11.10 5.50
C LEU A 305 -16.51 -11.97 6.74
N GLY A 306 -16.02 -11.37 7.85
CA GLY A 306 -15.74 -12.06 9.11
C GLY A 306 -14.30 -12.56 9.25
N HIS A 307 -13.37 -12.13 8.37
CA HIS A 307 -11.97 -12.45 8.56
C HIS A 307 -11.35 -11.61 9.69
N SER A 308 -10.46 -12.20 10.48
CA SER A 308 -9.62 -11.42 11.40
C SER A 308 -8.65 -10.56 10.61
N HIS A 309 -8.13 -9.48 11.22
CA HIS A 309 -7.16 -8.56 10.62
C HIS A 309 -5.99 -9.31 9.97
N ARG A 310 -5.30 -10.18 10.73
CA ARG A 310 -4.17 -10.98 10.23
C ARG A 310 -4.55 -11.88 9.06
N ARG A 311 -5.72 -12.52 9.13
CA ARG A 311 -6.19 -13.42 8.07
C ARG A 311 -6.52 -12.66 6.79
N ALA A 312 -7.14 -11.48 6.88
CA ALA A 312 -7.40 -10.62 5.73
C ALA A 312 -6.09 -10.22 5.02
N VAL A 313 -5.07 -9.79 5.78
CA VAL A 313 -3.75 -9.43 5.25
C VAL A 313 -3.09 -10.63 4.55
N VAL A 314 -3.06 -11.80 5.19
CA VAL A 314 -2.45 -13.02 4.60
C VAL A 314 -3.16 -13.44 3.31
N ILE A 315 -4.50 -13.35 3.25
CA ILE A 315 -5.25 -13.66 2.01
C ILE A 315 -4.84 -12.69 0.89
N LEU A 316 -4.73 -11.39 1.18
CA LEU A 316 -4.31 -10.41 0.19
C LEU A 316 -2.84 -10.63 -0.25
N TYR A 317 -1.96 -11.09 0.66
CA TYR A 317 -0.61 -11.54 0.29
C TYR A 317 -0.63 -12.73 -0.68
N VAL A 318 -1.49 -13.72 -0.43
CA VAL A 318 -1.64 -14.87 -1.34
C VAL A 318 -2.11 -14.42 -2.72
N TRP A 319 -3.09 -13.53 -2.80
CA TRP A 319 -3.53 -12.97 -4.08
C TRP A 319 -2.40 -12.24 -4.81
N THR A 320 -1.64 -11.40 -4.10
CA THR A 320 -0.47 -10.73 -4.67
C THR A 320 0.56 -11.72 -5.20
N ALA A 321 0.87 -12.75 -4.40
CA ALA A 321 1.82 -13.78 -4.79
C ALA A 321 1.36 -14.53 -6.05
N VAL A 322 0.09 -14.91 -6.12
CA VAL A 322 -0.48 -15.60 -7.28
C VAL A 322 -0.30 -14.76 -8.55
N PHE A 323 -0.69 -13.48 -8.55
CA PHE A 323 -0.58 -12.64 -9.74
C PHE A 323 0.88 -12.32 -10.09
N ALA A 324 1.68 -11.91 -9.11
CA ALA A 324 3.05 -11.46 -9.34
C ALA A 324 3.97 -12.60 -9.79
N PHE A 325 3.92 -13.76 -9.12
CA PHE A 325 4.77 -14.88 -9.48
C PHE A 325 4.29 -15.60 -10.74
N SER A 326 2.98 -15.61 -11.04
CA SER A 326 2.48 -16.11 -12.32
C SER A 326 2.97 -15.26 -13.49
N ALA A 327 2.92 -13.92 -13.36
CA ALA A 327 3.45 -13.04 -14.38
C ALA A 327 4.98 -13.21 -14.56
N ALA A 328 5.73 -13.33 -13.48
CA ALA A 328 7.18 -13.60 -13.54
C ALA A 328 7.51 -14.97 -14.16
N ALA A 329 6.67 -15.97 -13.92
CA ALA A 329 6.84 -17.34 -14.42
C ALA A 329 6.74 -17.44 -15.95
N LEU A 330 5.98 -16.54 -16.60
CA LEU A 330 5.82 -16.49 -18.07
C LEU A 330 7.14 -16.29 -18.82
N VAL A 331 8.19 -15.83 -18.16
CA VAL A 331 9.53 -15.68 -18.76
C VAL A 331 10.24 -17.01 -18.95
N ARG A 332 9.97 -17.99 -18.08
CA ARG A 332 10.73 -19.24 -17.99
C ARG A 332 9.94 -20.46 -18.44
N TRP A 333 8.62 -20.42 -18.34
CA TRP A 333 7.74 -21.54 -18.61
C TRP A 333 6.70 -21.19 -19.65
N ASP A 334 6.24 -22.20 -20.38
CA ASP A 334 5.19 -22.06 -21.39
C ASP A 334 3.91 -21.51 -20.75
N TRP A 335 3.25 -20.61 -21.44
CA TRP A 335 2.07 -19.90 -20.97
C TRP A 335 0.91 -20.84 -20.55
N GLU A 336 0.78 -22.01 -21.20
CA GLU A 336 -0.23 -23.03 -20.90
C GLU A 336 0.00 -23.60 -19.49
N ILE A 337 1.26 -23.94 -19.15
CA ILE A 337 1.64 -24.45 -17.84
C ILE A 337 1.41 -23.39 -16.77
N VAL A 338 1.80 -22.14 -17.05
CA VAL A 338 1.60 -21.02 -16.12
C VAL A 338 0.13 -20.77 -15.89
N LEU A 339 -0.71 -20.78 -16.93
CA LEU A 339 -2.16 -20.61 -16.78
C LEU A 339 -2.80 -21.73 -15.96
N LEU A 340 -2.39 -22.98 -16.17
CA LEU A 340 -2.88 -24.11 -15.38
C LEU A 340 -2.60 -23.93 -13.88
N TRP A 341 -1.34 -23.65 -13.53
CA TRP A 341 -0.95 -23.44 -12.13
C TRP A 341 -1.59 -22.19 -11.53
N THR A 342 -1.65 -21.10 -12.30
CA THR A 342 -2.34 -19.88 -11.88
C THR A 342 -3.82 -20.17 -11.57
N GLY A 343 -4.50 -20.94 -12.43
CA GLY A 343 -5.88 -21.36 -12.20
C GLY A 343 -6.05 -22.13 -10.90
N VAL A 344 -5.16 -23.09 -10.62
CA VAL A 344 -5.15 -23.85 -9.37
C VAL A 344 -4.98 -22.92 -8.16
N PHE A 345 -3.98 -22.02 -8.19
CA PHE A 345 -3.74 -21.11 -7.07
C PHE A 345 -4.87 -20.06 -6.90
N VAL A 346 -5.48 -19.59 -7.99
CA VAL A 346 -6.66 -18.73 -7.94
C VAL A 346 -7.82 -19.44 -7.25
N VAL A 347 -8.10 -20.71 -7.58
CA VAL A 347 -9.13 -21.50 -6.91
C VAL A 347 -8.83 -21.64 -5.41
N LEU A 348 -7.60 -21.94 -5.05
CA LEU A 348 -7.20 -22.05 -3.63
C LEU A 348 -7.34 -20.71 -2.90
N ALA A 349 -6.94 -19.59 -3.54
CA ALA A 349 -7.09 -18.26 -2.99
C ALA A 349 -8.57 -17.86 -2.83
N LEU A 350 -9.43 -18.23 -3.79
CA LEU A 350 -10.89 -18.04 -3.68
C LEU A 350 -11.48 -18.86 -2.52
N LEU A 351 -11.10 -20.12 -2.38
CA LEU A 351 -11.55 -20.96 -1.26
C LEU A 351 -11.12 -20.38 0.09
N ALA A 352 -9.90 -19.85 0.19
CA ALA A 352 -9.41 -19.18 1.40
C ALA A 352 -10.19 -17.90 1.70
N THR A 353 -10.56 -17.15 0.65
CA THR A 353 -11.32 -15.89 0.75
C THR A 353 -12.78 -16.15 1.15
N LEU A 354 -13.41 -17.18 0.61
CA LEU A 354 -14.83 -17.50 0.84
C LEU A 354 -15.07 -18.44 2.05
N GLY A 355 -14.00 -19.01 2.63
CA GLY A 355 -14.07 -19.99 3.70
C GLY A 355 -14.93 -19.64 4.93
N PRO A 356 -15.03 -18.36 5.38
CA PRO A 356 -15.86 -17.99 6.53
C PRO A 356 -17.35 -17.95 6.27
N LEU A 357 -17.80 -17.91 5.00
CA LEU A 357 -19.24 -17.87 4.67
C LEU A 357 -20.00 -19.07 5.20
N ARG A 358 -19.33 -20.20 5.48
CA ARG A 358 -19.91 -21.38 6.12
C ARG A 358 -20.32 -21.17 7.59
N HIS A 359 -19.80 -20.16 8.27
CA HIS A 359 -20.10 -19.88 9.69
C HIS A 359 -21.14 -18.77 9.90
N ARG A 360 -21.54 -18.07 8.85
CA ARG A 360 -22.47 -16.92 8.93
C ARG A 360 -23.91 -17.35 9.29
N GLY A 361 -24.30 -18.60 9.04
CA GLY A 361 -25.61 -19.13 9.44
C GLY A 361 -25.82 -19.12 10.97
N ARG A 362 -24.76 -19.33 11.76
CA ARG A 362 -24.88 -19.34 13.23
C ARG A 362 -25.04 -17.94 13.84
N PHE A 363 -24.35 -16.92 13.31
CA PHE A 363 -24.45 -15.55 13.86
C PHE A 363 -25.80 -14.88 13.53
N LEU A 364 -26.36 -15.15 12.34
CA LEU A 364 -27.70 -14.65 11.98
C LEU A 364 -28.80 -15.31 12.81
N ASP A 365 -28.64 -16.59 13.16
CA ASP A 365 -29.59 -17.31 14.02
C ASP A 365 -29.55 -16.78 15.45
N ASP A 366 -28.38 -16.44 15.98
CA ASP A 366 -28.21 -15.84 17.31
C ASP A 366 -28.75 -14.41 17.39
N ASP A 367 -28.55 -13.58 16.35
CA ASP A 367 -29.11 -12.24 16.28
C ASP A 367 -30.64 -12.23 16.09
N VAL A 368 -31.18 -13.16 15.29
CA VAL A 368 -32.63 -13.35 15.13
C VAL A 368 -33.26 -13.90 16.42
N ALA A 369 -32.56 -14.81 17.12
CA ALA A 369 -33.01 -15.31 18.42
C ALA A 369 -33.01 -14.21 19.49
N ALA A 370 -32.02 -13.32 19.50
CA ALA A 370 -31.95 -12.16 20.39
C ALA A 370 -33.04 -11.13 20.09
N LEU A 371 -33.38 -10.90 18.83
CA LEU A 371 -34.46 -10.00 18.39
C LEU A 371 -35.88 -10.60 18.65
N SER A 372 -36.00 -11.93 18.67
CA SER A 372 -37.25 -12.63 18.93
C SER A 372 -37.57 -12.85 20.43
N GLY A 373 -36.71 -12.37 21.33
CA GLY A 373 -36.90 -12.51 22.79
C GLY A 373 -36.73 -13.93 23.31
N GLN A 374 -36.18 -14.84 22.53
CA GLN A 374 -35.84 -16.19 22.98
C GLN A 374 -34.44 -16.18 23.61
N THR A 375 -34.37 -16.56 24.89
CA THR A 375 -33.11 -16.69 25.62
C THR A 375 -32.22 -17.74 24.91
N PRO A 376 -30.92 -17.44 24.66
CA PRO A 376 -29.99 -18.39 24.04
C PRO A 376 -29.93 -19.67 24.89
N LYS A 377 -30.09 -20.84 24.27
CA LYS A 377 -29.85 -22.13 24.93
C LYS A 377 -28.37 -22.20 25.30
N VAL A 378 -28.06 -22.01 26.58
CA VAL A 378 -26.72 -22.23 27.13
C VAL A 378 -26.36 -23.73 26.93
N PRO A 379 -25.23 -24.07 26.33
CA PRO A 379 -24.80 -25.46 26.20
C PRO A 379 -24.69 -26.09 27.58
N ALA A 380 -25.22 -27.31 27.75
CA ALA A 380 -25.33 -28.02 29.00
C ALA A 380 -24.01 -28.29 29.78
N ALA A 381 -22.86 -27.98 29.19
CA ALA A 381 -21.54 -28.11 29.83
C ALA A 381 -21.21 -26.97 30.82
N VAL A 382 -21.94 -25.84 30.84
CA VAL A 382 -21.67 -24.71 31.75
C VAL A 382 -22.60 -24.77 32.97
N GLY A 383 -23.70 -25.53 32.92
CA GLY A 383 -24.67 -25.65 34.00
C GLY A 383 -24.16 -26.48 35.20
N ALA A 384 -23.11 -27.29 35.05
CA ALA A 384 -22.60 -28.15 36.14
C ALA A 384 -21.60 -27.45 37.08
N ALA A 385 -21.09 -26.26 36.74
CA ALA A 385 -20.15 -25.54 37.58
C ALA A 385 -20.82 -24.50 38.52
N ALA A 386 -22.10 -24.22 38.34
CA ALA A 386 -22.82 -23.19 39.12
C ALA A 386 -23.47 -23.74 40.40
N SER A 387 -23.43 -25.07 40.67
CA SER A 387 -24.03 -25.68 41.87
C SER A 387 -23.04 -25.98 43.00
N ALA A 388 -21.74 -25.61 42.86
CA ALA A 388 -20.78 -25.72 43.95
C ALA A 388 -20.60 -24.31 44.55
N GLY A 389 -21.30 -24.04 45.65
CA GLY A 389 -21.25 -22.78 46.34
C GLY A 389 -19.88 -22.42 46.88
N VAL A 390 -19.33 -21.31 46.45
CA VAL A 390 -18.34 -20.54 47.18
C VAL A 390 -18.73 -19.06 47.07
N GLY A 391 -19.11 -18.47 48.23
CA GLY A 391 -19.46 -17.08 48.36
C GLY A 391 -18.23 -16.23 48.21
N LEU A 392 -18.31 -15.21 47.35
CA LEU A 392 -17.42 -14.06 47.34
C LEU A 392 -18.27 -12.84 46.93
N GLU A 393 -18.57 -11.99 47.95
CA GLU A 393 -19.07 -10.65 47.73
C GLU A 393 -18.04 -9.79 47.05
N ALA A 394 -18.37 -9.31 45.85
CA ALA A 394 -17.66 -8.21 45.23
C ALA A 394 -18.66 -7.14 44.80
N LYS A 395 -18.70 -6.05 45.58
CA LYS A 395 -19.40 -4.80 45.27
C LYS A 395 -18.74 -4.14 44.07
N VAL A 396 -19.42 -4.05 42.94
CA VAL A 396 -19.06 -3.19 41.81
C VAL A 396 -20.22 -2.21 41.62
N PRO A 397 -20.02 -0.87 41.71
CA PRO A 397 -21.09 0.08 41.42
C PRO A 397 -21.26 0.22 39.91
N VAL A 398 -22.42 -0.17 39.40
CA VAL A 398 -22.86 0.10 38.03
C VAL A 398 -23.41 1.51 38.00
N GLN A 399 -22.71 2.45 37.37
CA GLN A 399 -23.27 3.75 36.98
C GLN A 399 -24.07 3.58 35.69
N VAL A 400 -25.38 3.66 35.83
CA VAL A 400 -26.32 3.74 34.70
C VAL A 400 -26.36 5.18 34.24
N VAL A 401 -25.82 5.50 33.09
CA VAL A 401 -25.98 6.79 32.41
C VAL A 401 -27.29 6.74 31.62
N VAL A 402 -28.31 7.46 32.09
CA VAL A 402 -29.56 7.66 31.38
C VAL A 402 -29.38 8.80 30.36
N PRO A 403 -29.76 8.66 29.10
CA PRO A 403 -29.71 9.76 28.14
C PRO A 403 -30.87 10.73 28.43
N GLN A 404 -30.57 12.01 28.66
CA GLN A 404 -31.59 13.05 28.75
C GLN A 404 -32.18 13.37 27.38
N THR A 405 -33.46 13.16 27.23
CA THR A 405 -34.30 13.66 26.14
C THR A 405 -34.39 15.19 26.20
N VAL A 406 -33.98 15.84 25.13
CA VAL A 406 -34.18 17.28 24.91
C VAL A 406 -35.62 17.48 24.46
N ALA A 407 -36.43 18.10 25.31
CA ALA A 407 -37.79 18.55 25.00
C ALA A 407 -37.73 19.93 24.32
N SER A 408 -38.51 20.06 23.25
CA SER A 408 -38.79 21.27 22.50
C SER A 408 -39.73 22.20 23.26
N GLN A 409 -39.42 23.49 23.33
CA GLN A 409 -40.36 24.64 23.47
C GLN A 409 -39.65 25.79 22.77
N GLY A 410 -40.19 26.50 21.83
CA GLY A 410 -41.47 27.06 21.57
C GLY A 410 -41.50 28.56 21.89
N THR A 411 -41.39 29.40 20.82
CA THR A 411 -41.96 30.77 20.62
C THR A 411 -41.68 31.89 21.63
N ALA A 412 -41.19 33.03 21.21
CA ALA A 412 -41.85 34.26 20.84
C ALA A 412 -40.99 35.54 21.06
N HIS A 413 -40.98 36.38 20.02
CA HIS A 413 -41.08 37.83 19.96
C HIS A 413 -40.40 38.77 21.01
N HIS A 414 -39.60 39.68 20.54
CA HIS A 414 -39.75 41.13 20.39
C HIS A 414 -38.39 41.82 20.24
N SER A 415 -38.15 42.41 19.11
CA SER A 415 -38.02 43.84 18.75
C SER A 415 -37.31 44.80 19.73
N VAL A 416 -36.56 45.70 19.05
CA VAL A 416 -36.26 47.09 19.37
C VAL A 416 -34.81 47.41 19.71
N VAL A 417 -34.07 47.91 18.67
CA VAL A 417 -33.61 49.25 18.45
C VAL A 417 -32.46 49.78 19.34
N SER A 418 -31.49 50.31 18.62
CA SER A 418 -30.77 51.57 18.78
C SER A 418 -29.31 51.55 19.20
N LYS A 419 -28.49 51.92 18.19
CA LYS A 419 -27.56 53.10 18.21
C LYS A 419 -26.62 53.20 19.41
N THR A 420 -25.32 53.34 19.18
CA THR A 420 -24.53 54.53 18.84
C THR A 420 -23.06 54.11 18.93
N LYS A 421 -22.25 54.33 17.92
CA LYS A 421 -21.14 55.32 17.75
C LYS A 421 -20.26 55.60 18.98
N GLU A 422 -18.98 55.42 18.75
CA GLU A 422 -17.85 56.36 18.82
C GLU A 422 -16.58 55.55 19.07
N THR A 423 -15.57 55.53 18.23
CA THR A 423 -14.51 56.47 17.82
C THR A 423 -13.47 56.78 18.92
N ILE A 424 -12.17 56.73 18.46
CA ILE A 424 -10.92 57.29 19.05
C ILE A 424 -10.22 56.33 20.03
N GLU A 425 -8.96 55.86 19.84
CA GLU A 425 -7.75 56.41 19.20
C GLU A 425 -6.93 55.31 18.51
#